data_96a2d8e1f2430b2fee7c996ea7c3b9f0
#
_entry.id   96a2d8e1f2430b2fee7c996ea7c3b9f0
#
_cell.length_a   1.000
_cell.length_b   1.000
_cell.length_c   1.000
_cell.angle_alpha   90.00
_cell.angle_beta   90.00
_cell.angle_gamma   90.00
#
_symmetry.space_group_name_H-M   'P 1'
#
loop_
_entity.id
_entity.type
_entity.pdbx_description
1 polymer ?
#
loop_
_entity_poly.entity_id
_entity_poly.type
_entity_poly.pdbx_seq_one_letter_code
_entity_poly.pdbx_strand_id
1 'polypeptide(L)'
;MSWGIQSVVFAWLVTMVMREPAERVGTAQMALLLPGTLLILIAGATADRVGLLKQAITAQLLAAIFPCLLALALFLGMQSFGLMIVYALFMGCFSAFLTPARDGLLSYVADGDVQKTVMQATLCQFGFQIIGYSLAGFADQLGAETVLIAQGLLLLLGVAAYSQLKVGKKHSMEISQVGETKGMLLSLKEGARTVIRNPLMRIIVVQNIAMGCFFMGAFIVCFPLVIREVYDGSSSDLALMSAFNSLGLVVTILVLLRVGFVARAGKALILAQIFGSLILLLSGWVEDLALFIFLVFVWGICGGTSMPMSRTLMQQLAPPEQVARVMSFYAFSFMGAGPMGALFCGYMSEFIGPQATIMLCAVMMFLIVLLLTALSPLWTSKLEKHSEPLVAS
;
A
#
# COMPACT_ATOMS: atom_id res chain seq x y z
N MET A 1 0.46 8.20 10.98
CA MET A 1 0.90 7.59 12.25
C MET A 1 0.16 6.29 12.57
N SER A 2 -1.14 6.27 12.76
CA SER A 2 -1.92 5.07 13.13
C SER A 2 -1.70 3.88 12.17
N TRP A 3 -1.61 4.10 10.86
CA TRP A 3 -1.24 3.06 9.88
C TRP A 3 0.16 2.48 10.08
N GLY A 4 1.13 3.31 10.47
CA GLY A 4 2.46 2.82 10.81
C GLY A 4 2.42 1.92 12.05
N ILE A 5 1.71 2.36 13.09
CA ILE A 5 1.50 1.54 14.30
C ILE A 5 0.82 0.22 13.91
N GLN A 6 -0.29 0.29 13.16
CA GLN A 6 -1.06 -0.89 12.74
C GLN A 6 -0.19 -1.94 12.06
N SER A 7 0.63 -1.53 11.09
CA SER A 7 1.40 -2.49 10.28
C SER A 7 2.48 -3.21 11.10
N VAL A 8 3.16 -2.50 12.00
CA VAL A 8 4.21 -3.09 12.85
C VAL A 8 3.60 -3.89 14.00
N VAL A 9 2.64 -3.31 14.74
CA VAL A 9 2.05 -3.98 15.92
C VAL A 9 1.29 -5.24 15.53
N PHE A 10 0.54 -5.21 14.42
CA PHE A 10 -0.18 -6.39 13.95
C PHE A 10 0.78 -7.51 13.55
N ALA A 11 1.81 -7.19 12.75
CA ALA A 11 2.82 -8.15 12.37
C ALA A 11 3.56 -8.70 13.61
N TRP A 12 3.97 -7.83 14.53
CA TRP A 12 4.66 -8.20 15.77
C TRP A 12 3.80 -9.10 16.67
N LEU A 13 2.51 -8.76 16.87
CA LEU A 13 1.59 -9.59 17.68
C LEU A 13 1.49 -11.00 17.11
N VAL A 14 1.25 -11.14 15.80
CA VAL A 14 1.04 -12.46 15.18
C VAL A 14 2.35 -13.24 15.11
N THR A 15 3.46 -12.58 14.77
CA THR A 15 4.74 -13.29 14.55
C THR A 15 5.53 -13.51 15.83
N MET A 16 5.69 -12.49 16.68
CA MET A 16 6.63 -12.53 17.81
C MET A 16 5.93 -12.85 19.14
N VAL A 17 4.76 -12.25 19.41
CA VAL A 17 4.04 -12.48 20.68
C VAL A 17 3.32 -13.82 20.65
N MET A 18 2.50 -14.07 19.64
CA MET A 18 1.74 -15.31 19.51
C MET A 18 2.58 -16.46 18.91
N ARG A 19 3.70 -16.15 18.27
CA ARG A 19 4.60 -17.09 17.59
C ARG A 19 3.86 -18.04 16.65
N GLU A 20 2.86 -17.53 15.94
CA GLU A 20 2.11 -18.33 14.99
C GLU A 20 2.99 -18.84 13.84
N PRO A 21 2.69 -20.04 13.29
CA PRO A 21 3.41 -20.58 12.14
C PRO A 21 3.24 -19.68 10.91
N ALA A 22 4.14 -19.78 9.94
CA ALA A 22 4.22 -18.86 8.81
C ALA A 22 2.94 -18.84 7.97
N GLU A 23 2.26 -19.97 7.79
CA GLU A 23 0.97 -20.07 7.08
C GLU A 23 -0.13 -19.23 7.76
N ARG A 24 -0.14 -19.20 9.10
CA ARG A 24 -1.11 -18.37 9.86
C ARG A 24 -0.75 -16.90 9.80
N VAL A 25 0.53 -16.54 9.81
CA VAL A 25 0.97 -15.15 9.59
C VAL A 25 0.47 -14.67 8.21
N GLY A 26 0.66 -15.46 7.16
CA GLY A 26 0.15 -15.17 5.81
C GLY A 26 -1.36 -15.03 5.78
N THR A 27 -2.09 -15.92 6.47
CA THR A 27 -3.56 -15.88 6.57
C THR A 27 -4.04 -14.64 7.31
N ALA A 28 -3.38 -14.22 8.39
CA ALA A 28 -3.71 -13.01 9.13
C ALA A 28 -3.50 -11.74 8.28
N GLN A 29 -2.39 -11.67 7.56
CA GLN A 29 -2.11 -10.56 6.64
C GLN A 29 -3.09 -10.53 5.45
N MET A 30 -3.45 -11.70 4.91
CA MET A 30 -4.52 -11.80 3.91
C MET A 30 -5.84 -11.26 4.46
N ALA A 31 -6.23 -11.65 5.68
CA ALA A 31 -7.48 -11.19 6.30
C ALA A 31 -7.51 -9.66 6.48
N LEU A 32 -6.36 -9.03 6.71
CA LEU A 32 -6.24 -7.57 6.79
C LEU A 32 -6.44 -6.89 5.42
N LEU A 33 -5.93 -7.51 4.34
CA LEU A 33 -5.95 -6.91 3.00
C LEU A 33 -7.20 -7.25 2.19
N LEU A 34 -7.79 -8.43 2.41
CA LEU A 34 -8.89 -8.94 1.61
C LEU A 34 -10.13 -8.04 1.58
N PRO A 35 -10.60 -7.48 2.73
CA PRO A 35 -11.74 -6.56 2.71
C PRO A 35 -11.44 -5.30 1.89
N GLY A 36 -10.20 -4.79 1.94
CA GLY A 36 -9.74 -3.67 1.13
C GLY A 36 -9.95 -3.92 -0.36
N THR A 37 -9.66 -5.12 -0.82
CA THR A 37 -9.84 -5.52 -2.22
C THR A 37 -11.32 -5.69 -2.59
N LEU A 38 -12.10 -6.38 -1.75
CA LEU A 38 -13.49 -6.71 -2.06
C LEU A 38 -14.44 -5.51 -1.90
N LEU A 39 -14.21 -4.67 -0.91
CA LEU A 39 -15.13 -3.59 -0.52
C LEU A 39 -14.80 -2.24 -1.15
N ILE A 40 -13.64 -2.07 -1.79
CA ILE A 40 -13.22 -0.78 -2.38
C ILE A 40 -14.26 -0.23 -3.37
N LEU A 41 -14.93 -1.13 -4.09
CA LEU A 41 -15.98 -0.79 -5.06
C LEU A 41 -17.24 -0.26 -4.38
N ILE A 42 -17.65 -0.94 -3.30
CA ILE A 42 -18.81 -0.54 -2.49
C ILE A 42 -18.50 0.77 -1.75
N ALA A 43 -17.27 0.90 -1.26
CA ALA A 43 -16.82 2.06 -0.52
C ALA A 43 -16.83 3.35 -1.36
N GLY A 44 -16.43 3.26 -2.63
CA GLY A 44 -16.55 4.39 -3.56
C GLY A 44 -18.00 4.82 -3.78
N ALA A 45 -18.88 3.86 -4.11
CA ALA A 45 -20.30 4.14 -4.30
C ALA A 45 -21.00 4.69 -3.03
N THR A 46 -20.53 4.26 -1.85
CA THR A 46 -21.02 4.77 -0.56
C THR A 46 -20.56 6.19 -0.33
N ALA A 47 -19.32 6.53 -0.70
CA ALA A 47 -18.77 7.87 -0.60
C ALA A 47 -19.60 8.89 -1.41
N ASP A 48 -20.04 8.51 -2.60
CA ASP A 48 -20.89 9.35 -3.45
C ASP A 48 -22.28 9.60 -2.84
N ARG A 49 -22.85 8.60 -2.14
CA ARG A 49 -24.19 8.69 -1.53
C ARG A 49 -24.20 9.40 -0.18
N VAL A 50 -23.27 9.05 0.69
CA VAL A 50 -23.24 9.52 2.10
C VAL A 50 -22.44 10.82 2.23
N GLY A 51 -21.54 11.09 1.28
CA GLY A 51 -20.60 12.20 1.28
C GLY A 51 -19.24 11.80 1.87
N LEU A 52 -18.17 12.26 1.20
CA LEU A 52 -16.77 11.90 1.52
C LEU A 52 -16.40 12.17 2.99
N LEU A 53 -16.75 13.38 3.49
CA LEU A 53 -16.41 13.76 4.87
C LEU A 53 -17.11 12.90 5.91
N LYS A 54 -18.40 12.64 5.72
CA LYS A 54 -19.19 11.81 6.63
C LYS A 54 -18.69 10.36 6.62
N GLN A 55 -18.36 9.82 5.44
CA GLN A 55 -17.78 8.48 5.32
C GLN A 55 -16.40 8.40 5.99
N ALA A 56 -15.52 9.40 5.79
CA ALA A 56 -14.21 9.43 6.45
C ALA A 56 -14.34 9.45 7.97
N ILE A 57 -15.23 10.31 8.52
CA ILE A 57 -15.47 10.41 9.97
C ILE A 57 -16.02 9.10 10.53
N THR A 58 -17.05 8.51 9.90
CA THR A 58 -17.68 7.29 10.41
C THR A 58 -16.74 6.08 10.32
N ALA A 59 -16.05 5.91 9.19
CA ALA A 59 -15.09 4.81 9.02
C ALA A 59 -13.93 4.92 10.02
N GLN A 60 -13.40 6.13 10.24
CA GLN A 60 -12.30 6.33 11.17
C GLN A 60 -12.70 6.22 12.62
N LEU A 61 -13.92 6.66 12.98
CA LEU A 61 -14.47 6.50 14.33
C LEU A 61 -14.64 5.01 14.67
N LEU A 62 -15.21 4.23 13.74
CA LEU A 62 -15.36 2.79 13.91
C LEU A 62 -13.99 2.10 13.96
N ALA A 63 -13.03 2.49 13.10
CA ALA A 63 -11.67 1.97 13.12
C ALA A 63 -10.95 2.23 14.47
N ALA A 64 -11.29 3.32 15.18
CA ALA A 64 -10.67 3.64 16.47
C ALA A 64 -11.13 2.72 17.62
N ILE A 65 -12.29 2.12 17.51
CA ILE A 65 -12.87 1.23 18.56
C ILE A 65 -12.08 -0.10 18.60
N PHE A 66 -11.71 -0.65 17.45
CA PHE A 66 -11.16 -2.01 17.38
C PHE A 66 -9.76 -2.17 18.00
N PRO A 67 -8.80 -1.24 17.85
CA PRO A 67 -7.55 -1.30 18.62
C PRO A 67 -7.77 -1.27 20.13
N CYS A 68 -8.74 -0.47 20.61
CA CYS A 68 -9.07 -0.41 22.02
C CYS A 68 -9.74 -1.72 22.52
N LEU A 69 -10.61 -2.33 21.71
CA LEU A 69 -11.20 -3.63 22.02
C LEU A 69 -10.15 -4.74 22.04
N LEU A 70 -9.21 -4.72 21.07
CA LEU A 70 -8.10 -5.67 21.08
C LEU A 70 -7.19 -5.49 22.28
N ALA A 71 -6.86 -4.24 22.64
CA ALA A 71 -6.09 -3.93 23.86
C ALA A 71 -6.78 -4.47 25.13
N LEU A 72 -8.10 -4.27 25.25
CA LEU A 72 -8.88 -4.81 26.37
C LEU A 72 -8.86 -6.34 26.38
N ALA A 73 -9.02 -6.98 25.23
CA ALA A 73 -8.99 -8.44 25.13
C ALA A 73 -7.62 -9.01 25.54
N LEU A 74 -6.52 -8.39 25.10
CA LEU A 74 -5.17 -8.76 25.50
C LEU A 74 -4.94 -8.57 27.00
N PHE A 75 -5.40 -7.46 27.56
CA PHE A 75 -5.34 -7.19 29.00
C PHE A 75 -6.09 -8.24 29.83
N LEU A 76 -7.21 -8.77 29.31
CA LEU A 76 -7.98 -9.86 29.93
C LEU A 76 -7.33 -11.27 29.69
N GLY A 77 -6.18 -11.34 29.05
CA GLY A 77 -5.49 -12.59 28.73
C GLY A 77 -6.13 -13.38 27.57
N MET A 78 -7.04 -12.78 26.80
CA MET A 78 -7.73 -13.42 25.69
C MET A 78 -6.85 -13.32 24.41
N GLN A 79 -5.80 -14.13 24.36
CA GLN A 79 -4.93 -14.21 23.17
C GLN A 79 -5.35 -15.40 22.30
N SER A 80 -5.96 -15.14 21.16
CA SER A 80 -6.30 -16.20 20.21
C SER A 80 -6.11 -15.75 18.76
N PHE A 81 -5.71 -16.69 17.92
CA PHE A 81 -5.55 -16.43 16.47
C PHE A 81 -6.87 -15.96 15.84
N GLY A 82 -8.02 -16.54 16.27
CA GLY A 82 -9.35 -16.12 15.81
C GLY A 82 -9.63 -14.65 16.09
N LEU A 83 -9.24 -14.14 17.27
CA LEU A 83 -9.37 -12.73 17.61
C LEU A 83 -8.55 -11.83 16.68
N MET A 84 -7.33 -12.24 16.31
CA MET A 84 -6.50 -11.51 15.36
C MET A 84 -7.10 -11.47 13.96
N ILE A 85 -7.71 -12.57 13.51
CA ILE A 85 -8.42 -12.62 12.22
C ILE A 85 -9.62 -11.66 12.22
N VAL A 86 -10.43 -11.69 13.28
CA VAL A 86 -11.59 -10.78 13.42
C VAL A 86 -11.14 -9.32 13.43
N TYR A 87 -10.12 -9.00 14.20
CA TYR A 87 -9.52 -7.67 14.21
C TYR A 87 -9.02 -7.24 12.83
N ALA A 88 -8.28 -8.11 12.14
CA ALA A 88 -7.76 -7.86 10.80
C ALA A 88 -8.86 -7.58 9.79
N LEU A 89 -9.92 -8.40 9.76
CA LEU A 89 -11.07 -8.22 8.87
C LEU A 89 -11.75 -6.86 9.08
N PHE A 90 -12.00 -6.47 10.35
CA PHE A 90 -12.63 -5.19 10.64
C PHE A 90 -11.73 -4.01 10.28
N MET A 91 -10.43 -4.06 10.62
CA MET A 91 -9.49 -3.01 10.23
C MET A 91 -9.37 -2.88 8.71
N GLY A 92 -9.35 -3.99 8.00
CA GLY A 92 -9.39 -4.02 6.54
C GLY A 92 -10.67 -3.41 5.95
N CYS A 93 -11.83 -3.71 6.55
CA CYS A 93 -13.11 -3.10 6.14
C CYS A 93 -13.08 -1.57 6.29
N PHE A 94 -12.69 -1.07 7.46
CA PHE A 94 -12.65 0.38 7.68
C PHE A 94 -11.64 1.09 6.79
N SER A 95 -10.50 0.46 6.54
CA SER A 95 -9.52 0.93 5.57
C SER A 95 -10.10 1.07 4.17
N ALA A 96 -10.88 0.09 3.74
CA ALA A 96 -11.54 0.10 2.43
C ALA A 96 -12.43 1.33 2.25
N PHE A 97 -13.18 1.73 3.29
CA PHE A 97 -14.07 2.90 3.24
C PHE A 97 -13.31 4.21 3.46
N LEU A 98 -12.28 4.23 4.29
CA LEU A 98 -11.52 5.44 4.61
C LEU A 98 -10.67 5.92 3.43
N THR A 99 -10.05 5.00 2.68
CA THR A 99 -9.10 5.35 1.61
C THR A 99 -9.74 6.20 0.50
N PRO A 100 -10.84 5.79 -0.17
CA PRO A 100 -11.45 6.60 -1.22
C PRO A 100 -12.03 7.92 -0.70
N ALA A 101 -12.54 7.92 0.53
CA ALA A 101 -13.06 9.13 1.16
C ALA A 101 -11.94 10.16 1.40
N ARG A 102 -10.80 9.72 1.93
CA ARG A 102 -9.63 10.57 2.16
C ARG A 102 -9.06 11.10 0.83
N ASP A 103 -8.88 10.24 -0.16
CA ASP A 103 -8.29 10.62 -1.44
C ASP A 103 -9.23 11.57 -2.22
N GLY A 104 -10.54 11.38 -2.10
CA GLY A 104 -11.54 12.32 -2.61
C GLY A 104 -11.49 13.68 -1.90
N LEU A 105 -11.35 13.73 -0.57
CA LEU A 105 -11.23 14.99 0.17
C LEU A 105 -9.97 15.77 -0.20
N LEU A 106 -8.90 15.13 -0.61
CA LEU A 106 -7.66 15.78 -1.06
C LEU A 106 -7.91 16.69 -2.29
N SER A 107 -8.75 16.27 -3.21
CA SER A 107 -9.10 17.07 -4.40
C SER A 107 -9.89 18.33 -4.05
N TYR A 108 -10.62 18.35 -2.92
CA TYR A 108 -11.33 19.53 -2.44
C TYR A 108 -10.44 20.57 -1.77
N VAL A 109 -9.35 20.12 -1.18
CA VAL A 109 -8.39 21.01 -0.48
C VAL A 109 -7.33 21.54 -1.46
N ALA A 110 -7.23 20.96 -2.65
CA ALA A 110 -6.30 21.39 -3.68
C ALA A 110 -6.75 22.70 -4.32
N ASP A 111 -6.09 23.79 -3.94
CA ASP A 111 -6.32 25.15 -4.47
C ASP A 111 -5.65 25.29 -5.87
N GLY A 112 -6.22 24.63 -6.89
CA GLY A 112 -5.77 24.70 -8.29
C GLY A 112 -4.63 23.74 -8.69
N ASP A 113 -3.68 23.42 -7.82
CA ASP A 113 -2.57 22.49 -8.10
C ASP A 113 -2.74 21.15 -7.38
N VAL A 114 -3.57 20.30 -7.98
CA VAL A 114 -3.86 18.94 -7.46
C VAL A 114 -2.59 18.09 -7.35
N GLN A 115 -1.66 18.21 -8.31
CA GLN A 115 -0.42 17.42 -8.30
C GLN A 115 0.44 17.77 -7.10
N LYS A 116 0.67 19.05 -6.83
CA LYS A 116 1.43 19.51 -5.66
C LYS A 116 0.79 19.07 -4.35
N THR A 117 -0.52 19.19 -4.25
CA THR A 117 -1.28 18.77 -3.05
C THR A 117 -1.17 17.27 -2.81
N VAL A 118 -1.33 16.44 -3.85
CA VAL A 118 -1.15 14.98 -3.75
C VAL A 118 0.28 14.62 -3.31
N MET A 119 1.30 15.31 -3.84
CA MET A 119 2.70 15.07 -3.46
C MET A 119 2.97 15.45 -2.01
N GLN A 120 2.48 16.60 -1.55
CA GLN A 120 2.58 17.02 -0.15
C GLN A 120 1.87 16.03 0.78
N ALA A 121 0.65 15.60 0.43
CA ALA A 121 -0.07 14.59 1.20
C ALA A 121 0.67 13.26 1.28
N THR A 122 1.30 12.84 0.18
CA THR A 122 2.10 11.60 0.14
C THR A 122 3.34 11.71 1.04
N LEU A 123 4.06 12.83 1.00
CA LEU A 123 5.19 13.09 1.89
C LEU A 123 4.77 13.12 3.35
N CYS A 124 3.67 13.80 3.68
CA CYS A 124 3.10 13.80 5.03
C CYS A 124 2.71 12.37 5.45
N GLN A 125 2.07 11.62 4.56
CA GLN A 125 1.65 10.24 4.85
C GLN A 125 2.86 9.37 5.25
N PHE A 126 3.91 9.31 4.44
CA PHE A 126 5.10 8.50 4.73
C PHE A 126 5.89 9.05 5.91
N GLY A 127 6.03 10.37 6.03
CA GLY A 127 6.71 10.99 7.18
C GLY A 127 6.04 10.65 8.51
N PHE A 128 4.71 10.83 8.61
CA PHE A 128 3.95 10.44 9.80
C PHE A 128 3.88 8.91 10.00
N GLN A 129 4.01 8.14 8.93
CA GLN A 129 4.07 6.68 9.02
C GLN A 129 5.37 6.22 9.69
N ILE A 130 6.52 6.84 9.38
CA ILE A 130 7.80 6.58 10.05
C ILE A 130 7.68 6.86 11.55
N ILE A 131 7.06 7.99 11.95
CA ILE A 131 6.80 8.27 13.38
C ILE A 131 5.92 7.18 14.00
N GLY A 132 4.91 6.69 13.26
CA GLY A 132 4.07 5.57 13.70
C GLY A 132 4.85 4.28 13.91
N TYR A 133 5.79 3.97 13.03
CA TYR A 133 6.69 2.83 13.21
C TYR A 133 7.54 2.97 14.46
N SER A 134 8.15 4.15 14.66
CA SER A 134 8.97 4.41 15.87
C SER A 134 8.16 4.21 17.16
N LEU A 135 6.91 4.66 17.20
CA LEU A 135 6.03 4.41 18.36
C LEU A 135 5.73 2.92 18.55
N ALA A 136 5.51 2.19 17.44
CA ALA A 136 5.27 0.74 17.50
C ALA A 136 6.52 -0.05 17.93
N GLY A 137 7.72 0.47 17.68
CA GLY A 137 8.98 -0.12 18.12
C GLY A 137 9.15 -0.18 19.65
N PHE A 138 8.36 0.57 20.40
CA PHE A 138 8.33 0.49 21.86
C PHE A 138 7.34 -0.56 22.39
N ALA A 139 6.72 -1.38 21.52
CA ALA A 139 5.70 -2.33 21.93
C ALA A 139 6.22 -3.41 22.89
N ASP A 140 7.48 -3.86 22.77
CA ASP A 140 8.09 -4.79 23.71
C ASP A 140 8.30 -4.18 25.11
N GLN A 141 8.48 -2.85 25.21
CA GLN A 141 8.73 -2.16 26.46
C GLN A 141 7.44 -1.66 27.13
N LEU A 142 6.51 -1.15 26.34
CA LEU A 142 5.26 -0.52 26.82
C LEU A 142 4.08 -1.50 26.90
N GLY A 143 4.21 -2.67 26.29
CA GLY A 143 3.12 -3.63 26.09
C GLY A 143 2.27 -3.32 24.86
N ALA A 144 1.69 -4.38 24.28
CA ALA A 144 0.81 -4.28 23.11
C ALA A 144 -0.41 -3.40 23.39
N GLU A 145 -0.98 -3.50 24.58
CA GLU A 145 -2.18 -2.80 25.01
C GLU A 145 -2.00 -1.28 24.96
N THR A 146 -0.86 -0.80 25.47
CA THR A 146 -0.54 0.64 25.49
C THR A 146 -0.42 1.21 24.07
N VAL A 147 0.26 0.48 23.18
CA VAL A 147 0.47 0.92 21.78
C VAL A 147 -0.85 0.86 20.99
N LEU A 148 -1.68 -0.14 21.23
CA LEU A 148 -3.03 -0.24 20.63
C LEU A 148 -3.97 0.87 21.11
N ILE A 149 -3.93 1.24 22.40
CA ILE A 149 -4.69 2.38 22.93
C ILE A 149 -4.20 3.67 22.29
N ALA A 150 -2.87 3.87 22.18
CA ALA A 150 -2.30 5.03 21.50
C ALA A 150 -2.74 5.10 20.02
N GLN A 151 -2.81 3.96 19.32
CA GLN A 151 -3.35 3.86 17.96
C GLN A 151 -4.81 4.32 17.89
N GLY A 152 -5.65 3.84 18.81
CA GLY A 152 -7.07 4.24 18.91
C GLY A 152 -7.23 5.75 19.15
N LEU A 153 -6.45 6.31 20.07
CA LEU A 153 -6.45 7.75 20.35
C LEU A 153 -6.00 8.58 19.14
N LEU A 154 -4.98 8.14 18.39
CA LEU A 154 -4.56 8.81 17.17
C LEU A 154 -5.63 8.77 16.07
N LEU A 155 -6.40 7.68 15.99
CA LEU A 155 -7.55 7.61 15.09
C LEU A 155 -8.64 8.58 15.51
N LEU A 156 -8.95 8.71 16.80
CA LEU A 156 -9.90 9.69 17.34
C LEU A 156 -9.45 11.13 17.10
N LEU A 157 -8.17 11.44 17.26
CA LEU A 157 -7.62 12.75 16.90
C LEU A 157 -7.83 13.05 15.40
N GLY A 158 -7.70 12.04 14.53
CA GLY A 158 -8.03 12.18 13.11
C GLY A 158 -9.51 12.46 12.87
N VAL A 159 -10.43 11.86 13.63
CA VAL A 159 -11.86 12.18 13.59
C VAL A 159 -12.10 13.64 13.95
N ALA A 160 -11.45 14.14 15.02
CA ALA A 160 -11.53 15.53 15.42
C ALA A 160 -10.98 16.48 14.34
N ALA A 161 -9.92 16.10 13.66
CA ALA A 161 -9.37 16.88 12.53
C ALA A 161 -10.35 16.93 11.35
N TYR A 162 -10.94 15.80 10.96
CA TYR A 162 -11.94 15.78 9.88
C TYR A 162 -13.20 16.60 10.25
N SER A 163 -13.64 16.60 11.50
CA SER A 163 -14.82 17.37 11.92
C SER A 163 -14.64 18.89 11.81
N GLN A 164 -13.39 19.37 11.79
CA GLN A 164 -13.07 20.79 11.59
C GLN A 164 -13.05 21.22 10.12
N LEU A 165 -13.06 20.27 9.17
CA LEU A 165 -13.09 20.60 7.75
C LEU A 165 -14.44 21.14 7.34
N LYS A 166 -14.47 22.40 6.90
CA LYS A 166 -15.66 23.04 6.33
C LYS A 166 -15.72 22.75 4.83
N VAL A 167 -16.31 21.62 4.45
CA VAL A 167 -16.58 21.32 3.04
C VAL A 167 -17.84 22.06 2.62
N GLY A 168 -17.69 23.06 1.72
CA GLY A 168 -18.81 23.88 1.24
C GLY A 168 -19.85 23.03 0.52
N LYS A 169 -21.15 23.24 0.84
CA LYS A 169 -22.30 22.50 0.25
C LYS A 169 -22.40 22.58 -1.27
N LYS A 170 -21.79 23.58 -1.91
CA LYS A 170 -21.92 23.84 -3.35
C LYS A 170 -21.21 22.79 -4.21
N HIS A 171 -20.14 22.18 -3.74
CA HIS A 171 -19.35 21.18 -4.48
C HIS A 171 -19.87 19.75 -4.33
N SER A 172 -20.65 19.47 -3.30
CA SER A 172 -21.26 18.13 -3.11
C SER A 172 -22.30 17.81 -4.21
N MET A 173 -22.89 18.80 -4.85
CA MET A 173 -23.89 18.63 -5.91
C MET A 173 -23.26 18.43 -7.30
N GLU A 174 -22.09 18.98 -7.58
CA GLU A 174 -21.45 18.84 -8.91
C GLU A 174 -20.92 17.42 -9.16
N ILE A 175 -20.48 16.72 -8.11
CA ILE A 175 -20.04 15.31 -8.24
C ILE A 175 -21.24 14.36 -8.44
N SER A 176 -22.40 14.67 -7.87
CA SER A 176 -23.62 13.87 -8.10
C SER A 176 -24.12 13.91 -9.57
N GLN A 177 -23.69 14.88 -10.35
CA GLN A 177 -24.10 15.00 -11.76
C GLN A 177 -23.12 14.34 -12.75
N VAL A 178 -21.89 13.99 -12.33
CA VAL A 178 -20.90 13.31 -13.20
C VAL A 178 -21.02 11.79 -13.16
N GLY A 179 -21.84 11.25 -12.26
CA GLY A 179 -22.03 9.82 -12.05
C GLY A 179 -23.45 9.32 -12.28
N GLU A 180 -23.95 9.30 -13.49
CA GLU A 180 -24.93 8.25 -13.85
C GLU A 180 -24.21 6.91 -13.61
N THR A 181 -24.64 6.24 -12.57
CA THR A 181 -24.14 4.96 -12.06
C THR A 181 -24.31 3.85 -13.11
N LYS A 182 -23.56 3.87 -14.17
CA LYS A 182 -23.18 2.62 -14.80
C LYS A 182 -22.36 1.88 -13.74
N GLY A 183 -22.91 0.78 -13.24
CA GLY A 183 -22.42 0.13 -12.04
C GLY A 183 -20.89 -0.02 -12.06
N MET A 184 -20.23 0.22 -10.93
CA MET A 184 -18.77 0.25 -10.80
C MET A 184 -18.09 -1.03 -11.31
N LEU A 185 -18.77 -2.18 -11.24
CA LEU A 185 -18.39 -3.42 -11.92
C LEU A 185 -18.31 -3.26 -13.45
N LEU A 186 -19.21 -2.44 -14.04
CA LEU A 186 -19.18 -2.16 -15.46
C LEU A 186 -17.96 -1.27 -15.80
N SER A 187 -17.66 -0.28 -14.96
CA SER A 187 -16.47 0.57 -15.11
C SER A 187 -15.17 -0.21 -15.02
N LEU A 188 -15.08 -1.17 -14.07
CA LEU A 188 -13.94 -2.11 -13.99
C LEU A 188 -13.85 -3.00 -15.23
N LYS A 189 -14.98 -3.53 -15.69
CA LYS A 189 -15.02 -4.37 -16.89
C LYS A 189 -14.64 -3.58 -18.15
N GLU A 190 -15.06 -2.34 -18.27
CA GLU A 190 -14.66 -1.45 -19.37
C GLU A 190 -13.18 -1.09 -19.28
N GLY A 191 -12.68 -0.75 -18.08
CA GLY A 191 -11.24 -0.53 -17.82
C GLY A 191 -10.41 -1.75 -18.16
N ALA A 192 -10.82 -2.94 -17.71
CA ALA A 192 -10.17 -4.22 -18.05
C ALA A 192 -10.15 -4.45 -19.56
N ARG A 193 -11.26 -4.21 -20.26
CA ARG A 193 -11.35 -4.36 -21.72
C ARG A 193 -10.37 -3.43 -22.46
N THR A 194 -10.23 -2.20 -22.01
CA THR A 194 -9.28 -1.23 -22.57
C THR A 194 -7.84 -1.66 -22.34
N VAL A 195 -7.53 -2.11 -21.12
CA VAL A 195 -6.21 -2.63 -20.76
C VAL A 195 -5.84 -3.88 -21.57
N ILE A 196 -6.76 -4.84 -21.71
CA ILE A 196 -6.52 -6.09 -22.46
C ILE A 196 -6.27 -5.81 -23.95
N ARG A 197 -6.89 -4.79 -24.51
CA ARG A 197 -6.70 -4.41 -25.93
C ARG A 197 -5.37 -3.71 -26.20
N ASN A 198 -4.81 -3.04 -25.20
CA ASN A 198 -3.51 -2.35 -25.34
C ASN A 198 -2.38 -3.24 -24.78
N PRO A 199 -1.43 -3.70 -25.61
CA PRO A 199 -0.37 -4.61 -25.17
C PRO A 199 0.53 -3.99 -24.11
N LEU A 200 0.82 -2.68 -24.15
CA LEU A 200 1.64 -2.00 -23.14
C LEU A 200 0.93 -1.92 -21.80
N MET A 201 -0.35 -1.54 -21.77
CA MET A 201 -1.13 -1.51 -20.53
C MET A 201 -1.24 -2.89 -19.90
N ARG A 202 -1.45 -3.93 -20.70
CA ARG A 202 -1.51 -5.32 -20.23
C ARG A 202 -0.23 -5.73 -19.52
N ILE A 203 0.92 -5.39 -20.07
CA ILE A 203 2.22 -5.68 -19.48
C ILE A 203 2.40 -4.96 -18.15
N ILE A 204 2.06 -3.66 -18.07
CA ILE A 204 2.12 -2.88 -16.84
C ILE A 204 1.22 -3.48 -15.76
N VAL A 205 0.02 -3.95 -16.12
CA VAL A 205 -0.90 -4.61 -15.17
C VAL A 205 -0.33 -5.94 -14.68
N VAL A 206 0.24 -6.76 -15.56
CA VAL A 206 0.87 -8.04 -15.15
C VAL A 206 2.05 -7.78 -14.21
N GLN A 207 2.91 -6.79 -14.52
CA GLN A 207 3.98 -6.38 -13.60
C GLN A 207 3.43 -5.89 -12.25
N ASN A 208 2.34 -5.13 -12.26
CA ASN A 208 1.71 -4.60 -11.07
C ASN A 208 1.11 -5.70 -10.17
N ILE A 209 0.48 -6.71 -10.79
CA ILE A 209 0.01 -7.93 -10.10
C ILE A 209 1.19 -8.69 -9.49
N ALA A 210 2.25 -8.91 -10.26
CA ALA A 210 3.45 -9.59 -9.78
C ALA A 210 4.10 -8.82 -8.60
N MET A 211 4.16 -7.50 -8.67
CA MET A 211 4.67 -6.66 -7.59
C MET A 211 3.79 -6.76 -6.32
N GLY A 212 2.46 -6.76 -6.47
CA GLY A 212 1.54 -6.98 -5.35
C GLY A 212 1.66 -8.37 -4.73
N CYS A 213 1.85 -9.40 -5.55
CA CYS A 213 1.98 -10.77 -5.09
C CYS A 213 3.35 -11.03 -4.43
N PHE A 214 4.45 -10.74 -5.12
CA PHE A 214 5.78 -11.14 -4.68
C PHE A 214 6.47 -10.10 -3.80
N PHE A 215 6.45 -8.82 -4.17
CA PHE A 215 7.13 -7.78 -3.39
C PHE A 215 6.35 -7.42 -2.13
N MET A 216 5.05 -7.16 -2.26
CA MET A 216 4.21 -6.83 -1.11
C MET A 216 4.06 -8.03 -0.17
N GLY A 217 3.84 -9.24 -0.72
CA GLY A 217 3.77 -10.48 0.06
C GLY A 217 5.03 -10.73 0.88
N ALA A 218 6.22 -10.62 0.26
CA ALA A 218 7.50 -10.76 0.96
C ALA A 218 7.66 -9.71 2.06
N PHE A 219 7.29 -8.44 1.81
CA PHE A 219 7.41 -7.36 2.79
C PHE A 219 6.54 -7.58 4.04
N ILE A 220 5.27 -7.98 3.85
CA ILE A 220 4.31 -8.05 4.95
C ILE A 220 4.32 -9.39 5.70
N VAL A 221 4.86 -10.46 5.08
CA VAL A 221 4.89 -11.81 5.67
C VAL A 221 6.33 -12.26 5.93
N CYS A 222 7.17 -12.33 4.89
CA CYS A 222 8.49 -12.94 5.02
C CYS A 222 9.44 -12.08 5.86
N PHE A 223 9.42 -10.75 5.72
CA PHE A 223 10.34 -9.88 6.47
C PHE A 223 10.10 -9.95 7.99
N PRO A 224 8.86 -9.84 8.51
CA PRO A 224 8.61 -10.09 9.94
C PRO A 224 9.04 -11.47 10.40
N LEU A 225 8.85 -12.52 9.58
CA LEU A 225 9.28 -13.88 9.90
C LEU A 225 10.82 -14.00 9.96
N VAL A 226 11.53 -13.38 9.02
CA VAL A 226 13.00 -13.35 9.01
C VAL A 226 13.54 -12.63 10.26
N ILE A 227 12.94 -11.50 10.65
CA ILE A 227 13.35 -10.81 11.88
C ILE A 227 13.15 -11.70 13.10
N ARG A 228 12.07 -12.48 13.16
CA ARG A 228 11.83 -13.45 14.23
C ARG A 228 12.79 -14.64 14.20
N GLU A 229 12.94 -15.30 13.04
CA GLU A 229 13.55 -16.62 12.94
C GLU A 229 15.05 -16.60 12.71
N VAL A 230 15.54 -15.56 12.05
CA VAL A 230 16.96 -15.44 11.68
C VAL A 230 17.71 -14.51 12.63
N TYR A 231 17.08 -13.39 13.00
CA TYR A 231 17.74 -12.38 13.81
C TYR A 231 17.32 -12.39 15.27
N ASP A 232 16.35 -13.23 15.66
CA ASP A 232 15.74 -13.25 17.01
C ASP A 232 15.39 -11.82 17.49
N GLY A 233 14.86 -11.03 16.55
CA GLY A 233 14.65 -9.59 16.69
C GLY A 233 13.39 -9.26 17.46
N SER A 234 13.23 -7.95 17.72
CA SER A 234 12.21 -7.34 18.55
C SER A 234 11.22 -6.48 17.75
N SER A 235 10.22 -5.90 18.44
CA SER A 235 9.33 -4.89 17.84
C SER A 235 10.10 -3.68 17.31
N SER A 236 11.22 -3.29 17.95
CA SER A 236 12.08 -2.20 17.49
C SER A 236 12.76 -2.52 16.17
N ASP A 237 13.16 -3.76 15.93
CA ASP A 237 13.79 -4.16 14.68
C ASP A 237 12.81 -4.18 13.52
N LEU A 238 11.56 -4.66 13.75
CA LEU A 238 10.46 -4.53 12.80
C LEU A 238 10.14 -3.07 12.46
N ALA A 239 10.13 -2.22 13.48
CA ALA A 239 9.88 -0.80 13.32
C ALA A 239 11.00 -0.13 12.51
N LEU A 240 12.27 -0.41 12.83
CA LEU A 240 13.43 0.09 12.10
C LEU A 240 13.39 -0.35 10.63
N MET A 241 13.19 -1.64 10.37
CA MET A 241 13.07 -2.18 9.01
C MET A 241 12.00 -1.43 8.21
N SER A 242 10.79 -1.26 8.80
CA SER A 242 9.68 -0.58 8.14
C SER A 242 9.94 0.91 7.93
N ALA A 243 10.59 1.57 8.91
CA ALA A 243 10.97 2.97 8.83
C ALA A 243 12.03 3.21 7.75
N PHE A 244 13.06 2.35 7.66
CA PHE A 244 14.09 2.46 6.63
C PHE A 244 13.55 2.20 5.23
N ASN A 245 12.64 1.23 5.06
CA ASN A 245 11.93 1.03 3.79
C ASN A 245 11.18 2.30 3.37
N SER A 246 10.38 2.89 4.27
CA SER A 246 9.65 4.12 3.99
C SER A 246 10.57 5.31 3.76
N LEU A 247 11.71 5.38 4.45
CA LEU A 247 12.73 6.41 4.21
C LEU A 247 13.29 6.31 2.80
N GLY A 248 13.56 5.10 2.29
CA GLY A 248 13.96 4.86 0.90
C GLY A 248 12.93 5.39 -0.10
N LEU A 249 11.64 5.12 0.14
CA LEU A 249 10.54 5.65 -0.65
C LEU A 249 10.53 7.19 -0.64
N VAL A 250 10.62 7.81 0.54
CA VAL A 250 10.61 9.28 0.71
C VAL A 250 11.79 9.92 -0.01
N VAL A 251 13.00 9.40 0.16
CA VAL A 251 14.21 9.89 -0.52
C VAL A 251 14.01 9.88 -2.03
N THR A 252 13.48 8.79 -2.56
CA THR A 252 13.24 8.69 -4.01
C THR A 252 12.20 9.67 -4.49
N ILE A 253 11.08 9.83 -3.77
CA ILE A 253 10.05 10.80 -4.13
C ILE A 253 10.63 12.22 -4.15
N LEU A 254 11.44 12.60 -3.16
CA LEU A 254 12.10 13.90 -3.10
C LEU A 254 13.07 14.10 -4.28
N VAL A 255 13.82 13.08 -4.65
CA VAL A 255 14.71 13.12 -5.84
C VAL A 255 13.88 13.29 -7.12
N LEU A 256 12.82 12.50 -7.30
CA LEU A 256 11.95 12.60 -8.47
C LEU A 256 11.28 13.96 -8.59
N LEU A 257 10.91 14.58 -7.47
CA LEU A 257 10.40 15.94 -7.41
C LEU A 257 11.39 16.98 -7.93
N ARG A 258 12.67 16.82 -7.61
CA ARG A 258 13.74 17.71 -8.09
C ARG A 258 14.11 17.45 -9.55
N VAL A 259 14.14 16.20 -9.97
CA VAL A 259 14.45 15.80 -11.35
C VAL A 259 13.32 16.20 -12.31
N GLY A 260 12.08 16.22 -11.83
CA GLY A 260 10.90 16.57 -12.62
C GLY A 260 10.51 15.48 -13.62
N PHE A 261 10.32 15.85 -14.89
CA PHE A 261 9.81 14.93 -15.90
C PHE A 261 10.81 13.86 -16.30
N VAL A 262 10.44 12.59 -16.15
CA VAL A 262 11.25 11.42 -16.54
C VAL A 262 10.80 10.93 -17.92
N ALA A 263 11.50 11.34 -18.96
CA ALA A 263 11.15 11.03 -20.36
C ALA A 263 11.14 9.53 -20.69
N ARG A 264 11.90 8.70 -19.97
CA ARG A 264 11.99 7.25 -20.17
C ARG A 264 11.45 6.48 -18.96
N ALA A 265 10.21 6.74 -18.58
CA ALA A 265 9.58 6.12 -17.42
C ALA A 265 9.52 4.58 -17.51
N GLY A 266 9.35 4.02 -18.72
CA GLY A 266 9.39 2.56 -18.92
C GLY A 266 10.75 1.95 -18.58
N LYS A 267 11.85 2.60 -19.00
CA LYS A 267 13.20 2.17 -18.64
C LYS A 267 13.46 2.28 -17.14
N ALA A 268 13.04 3.39 -16.53
CA ALA A 268 13.18 3.60 -15.08
C ALA A 268 12.41 2.55 -14.27
N LEU A 269 11.17 2.21 -14.68
CA LEU A 269 10.35 1.15 -14.10
C LEU A 269 11.06 -0.20 -14.14
N ILE A 270 11.52 -0.62 -15.33
CA ILE A 270 12.18 -1.91 -15.53
C ILE A 270 13.47 -2.01 -14.71
N LEU A 271 14.33 -0.99 -14.76
CA LEU A 271 15.57 -0.96 -13.99
C LEU A 271 15.28 -1.03 -12.48
N ALA A 272 14.33 -0.25 -11.98
CA ALA A 272 13.99 -0.26 -10.57
C ALA A 272 13.46 -1.64 -10.12
N GLN A 273 12.70 -2.35 -10.94
CA GLN A 273 12.22 -3.68 -10.63
C GLN A 273 13.32 -4.76 -10.71
N ILE A 274 14.23 -4.66 -11.69
CA ILE A 274 15.39 -5.57 -11.77
C ILE A 274 16.30 -5.38 -10.56
N PHE A 275 16.70 -4.15 -10.25
CA PHE A 275 17.51 -3.87 -9.07
C PHE A 275 16.78 -4.23 -7.77
N GLY A 276 15.49 -3.92 -7.68
CA GLY A 276 14.65 -4.32 -6.54
C GLY A 276 14.62 -5.83 -6.33
N SER A 277 14.52 -6.61 -7.41
CA SER A 277 14.59 -8.07 -7.34
C SER A 277 15.96 -8.59 -6.89
N LEU A 278 17.04 -7.98 -7.39
CA LEU A 278 18.40 -8.36 -6.96
C LEU A 278 18.66 -8.02 -5.49
N ILE A 279 18.22 -6.85 -5.03
CA ILE A 279 18.32 -6.46 -3.61
C ILE A 279 17.50 -7.39 -2.73
N LEU A 280 16.28 -7.75 -3.16
CA LEU A 280 15.43 -8.69 -2.44
C LEU A 280 16.07 -10.10 -2.39
N LEU A 281 16.72 -10.53 -3.47
CA LEU A 281 17.47 -11.79 -3.50
C LEU A 281 18.62 -11.79 -2.50
N LEU A 282 19.40 -10.69 -2.48
CA LEU A 282 20.50 -10.52 -1.53
C LEU A 282 20.00 -10.49 -0.08
N SER A 283 18.88 -9.85 0.19
CA SER A 283 18.31 -9.78 1.55
C SER A 283 17.91 -11.16 2.11
N GLY A 284 17.64 -12.14 1.25
CA GLY A 284 17.38 -13.52 1.68
C GLY A 284 18.62 -14.30 2.12
N TRP A 285 19.84 -13.81 1.85
CA TRP A 285 21.09 -14.48 2.20
C TRP A 285 21.83 -13.85 3.38
N VAL A 286 21.44 -12.64 3.75
CA VAL A 286 22.15 -11.87 4.79
C VAL A 286 21.76 -12.37 6.17
N GLU A 287 22.78 -12.61 7.02
CA GLU A 287 22.65 -13.00 8.44
C GLU A 287 22.85 -11.81 9.39
N ASP A 288 23.35 -10.68 8.89
CA ASP A 288 23.52 -9.46 9.69
C ASP A 288 22.29 -8.55 9.57
N LEU A 289 21.69 -8.22 10.71
CA LEU A 289 20.46 -7.41 10.77
C LEU A 289 20.68 -5.98 10.21
N ALA A 290 21.84 -5.37 10.48
CA ALA A 290 22.09 -4.00 10.03
C ALA A 290 22.20 -3.94 8.50
N LEU A 291 22.88 -4.93 7.91
CA LEU A 291 22.96 -5.08 6.46
C LEU A 291 21.59 -5.38 5.84
N PHE A 292 20.78 -6.23 6.49
CA PHE A 292 19.41 -6.51 6.05
C PHE A 292 18.57 -5.23 6.02
N ILE A 293 18.57 -4.42 7.09
CA ILE A 293 17.86 -3.15 7.16
C ILE A 293 18.35 -2.17 6.07
N PHE A 294 19.67 -2.12 5.82
CA PHE A 294 20.22 -1.31 4.75
C PHE A 294 19.75 -1.78 3.37
N LEU A 295 19.71 -3.09 3.10
CA LEU A 295 19.17 -3.62 1.85
C LEU A 295 17.69 -3.29 1.70
N VAL A 296 16.91 -3.36 2.77
CA VAL A 296 15.48 -2.98 2.78
C VAL A 296 15.30 -1.47 2.50
N PHE A 297 16.20 -0.62 2.96
CA PHE A 297 16.23 0.80 2.58
C PHE A 297 16.46 0.99 1.08
N VAL A 298 17.47 0.32 0.51
CA VAL A 298 17.78 0.37 -0.93
C VAL A 298 16.62 -0.20 -1.76
N TRP A 299 15.99 -1.26 -1.26
CA TRP A 299 14.78 -1.82 -1.87
C TRP A 299 13.61 -0.82 -1.86
N GLY A 300 13.47 -0.03 -0.79
CA GLY A 300 12.52 1.09 -0.69
C GLY A 300 12.76 2.16 -1.78
N ILE A 301 14.02 2.46 -2.11
CA ILE A 301 14.38 3.35 -3.24
C ILE A 301 13.85 2.79 -4.57
N CYS A 302 14.02 1.50 -4.79
CA CYS A 302 13.50 0.83 -5.99
C CYS A 302 11.95 0.90 -6.06
N GLY A 303 11.27 0.68 -4.94
CA GLY A 303 9.82 0.80 -4.81
C GLY A 303 9.33 2.22 -5.09
N GLY A 304 10.02 3.21 -4.52
CA GLY A 304 9.73 4.64 -4.71
C GLY A 304 9.90 5.11 -6.16
N THR A 305 10.67 4.39 -6.98
CA THR A 305 10.78 4.62 -8.43
C THR A 305 9.71 3.85 -9.19
N SER A 306 9.52 2.56 -8.88
CA SER A 306 8.63 1.66 -9.64
C SER A 306 7.18 2.10 -9.61
N MET A 307 6.65 2.43 -8.43
CA MET A 307 5.23 2.76 -8.25
C MET A 307 4.81 4.02 -9.03
N PRO A 308 5.49 5.18 -8.90
CA PRO A 308 5.12 6.38 -9.66
C PRO A 308 5.31 6.19 -11.16
N MET A 309 6.39 5.53 -11.61
CA MET A 309 6.65 5.32 -13.04
C MET A 309 5.59 4.43 -13.68
N SER A 310 5.21 3.34 -13.03
CA SER A 310 4.13 2.45 -13.47
C SER A 310 2.79 3.19 -13.58
N ARG A 311 2.47 4.00 -12.55
CA ARG A 311 1.24 4.82 -12.52
C ARG A 311 1.22 5.86 -13.65
N THR A 312 2.32 6.58 -13.84
CA THR A 312 2.45 7.61 -14.88
C THR A 312 2.30 7.01 -16.28
N LEU A 313 2.96 5.88 -16.55
CA LEU A 313 2.80 5.16 -17.81
C LEU A 313 1.35 4.77 -18.07
N MET A 314 0.68 4.19 -17.07
CA MET A 314 -0.71 3.79 -17.20
C MET A 314 -1.63 4.98 -17.47
N GLN A 315 -1.42 6.11 -16.78
CA GLN A 315 -2.20 7.34 -17.00
C GLN A 315 -2.03 7.92 -18.40
N GLN A 316 -0.80 7.91 -18.94
CA GLN A 316 -0.54 8.48 -20.27
C GLN A 316 -0.98 7.58 -21.42
N LEU A 317 -0.99 6.25 -21.21
CA LEU A 317 -1.48 5.30 -22.20
C LEU A 317 -3.02 5.25 -22.23
N ALA A 318 -3.70 5.69 -21.18
CA ALA A 318 -5.15 5.64 -21.07
C ALA A 318 -5.80 6.70 -21.99
N PRO A 319 -6.84 6.34 -22.76
CA PRO A 319 -7.64 7.31 -23.49
C PRO A 319 -8.20 8.37 -22.54
N PRO A 320 -8.24 9.67 -22.91
CA PRO A 320 -8.67 10.76 -22.02
C PRO A 320 -10.02 10.52 -21.35
N GLU A 321 -10.98 9.95 -22.10
CA GLU A 321 -12.34 9.68 -21.58
C GLU A 321 -12.40 8.44 -20.65
N GLN A 322 -11.35 7.64 -20.59
CA GLN A 322 -11.32 6.37 -19.84
C GLN A 322 -10.25 6.31 -18.75
N VAL A 323 -9.51 7.40 -18.51
CA VAL A 323 -8.41 7.44 -17.54
C VAL A 323 -8.86 6.93 -16.17
N ALA A 324 -9.99 7.43 -15.66
CA ALA A 324 -10.51 7.02 -14.36
C ALA A 324 -10.79 5.50 -14.27
N ARG A 325 -11.37 4.91 -15.32
CA ARG A 325 -11.69 3.47 -15.39
C ARG A 325 -10.44 2.61 -15.46
N VAL A 326 -9.49 3.01 -16.28
CA VAL A 326 -8.19 2.33 -16.42
C VAL A 326 -7.42 2.38 -15.10
N MET A 327 -7.38 3.55 -14.43
CA MET A 327 -6.70 3.72 -13.16
C MET A 327 -7.37 2.96 -12.01
N SER A 328 -8.70 2.82 -12.02
CA SER A 328 -9.40 1.96 -11.06
C SER A 328 -9.02 0.49 -11.24
N PHE A 329 -8.94 0.02 -12.47
CA PHE A 329 -8.49 -1.34 -12.75
C PHE A 329 -7.01 -1.56 -12.40
N TYR A 330 -6.16 -0.57 -12.67
CA TYR A 330 -4.76 -0.59 -12.28
C TYR A 330 -4.60 -0.69 -10.75
N ALA A 331 -5.30 0.14 -9.98
CA ALA A 331 -5.27 0.08 -8.52
C ALA A 331 -5.79 -1.27 -8.00
N PHE A 332 -6.88 -1.76 -8.57
CA PHE A 332 -7.43 -3.07 -8.24
C PHE A 332 -6.46 -4.22 -8.54
N SER A 333 -5.68 -4.13 -9.61
CA SER A 333 -4.69 -5.16 -9.97
C SER A 333 -3.59 -5.32 -8.91
N PHE A 334 -3.13 -4.22 -8.31
CA PHE A 334 -2.14 -4.26 -7.23
C PHE A 334 -2.75 -4.71 -5.90
N MET A 335 -3.86 -4.09 -5.50
CA MET A 335 -4.52 -4.38 -4.23
C MET A 335 -5.07 -5.81 -4.17
N GLY A 336 -5.62 -6.31 -5.29
CA GLY A 336 -6.16 -7.67 -5.38
C GLY A 336 -5.08 -8.76 -5.34
N ALA A 337 -3.86 -8.43 -5.76
CA ALA A 337 -2.73 -9.35 -5.68
C ALA A 337 -2.13 -9.47 -4.27
N GLY A 338 -2.29 -8.44 -3.43
CA GLY A 338 -1.74 -8.42 -2.07
C GLY A 338 -2.18 -9.60 -1.19
N PRO A 339 -3.50 -9.86 -1.04
CA PRO A 339 -3.99 -11.01 -0.28
C PRO A 339 -3.47 -12.35 -0.79
N MET A 340 -3.38 -12.52 -2.11
CA MET A 340 -2.83 -13.73 -2.72
C MET A 340 -1.33 -13.87 -2.42
N GLY A 341 -0.59 -12.75 -2.48
CA GLY A 341 0.82 -12.70 -2.12
C GLY A 341 1.07 -13.05 -0.65
N ALA A 342 0.23 -12.54 0.25
CA ALA A 342 0.30 -12.86 1.67
C ALA A 342 0.13 -14.36 1.95
N LEU A 343 -0.88 -14.99 1.33
CA LEU A 343 -1.08 -16.43 1.42
C LEU A 343 0.10 -17.21 0.82
N PHE A 344 0.50 -16.87 -0.40
CA PHE A 344 1.61 -17.52 -1.08
C PHE A 344 2.89 -17.48 -0.23
N CYS A 345 3.25 -16.30 0.26
CA CYS A 345 4.43 -16.13 1.10
C CYS A 345 4.31 -16.87 2.44
N GLY A 346 3.12 -16.88 3.06
CA GLY A 346 2.89 -17.62 4.30
C GLY A 346 3.09 -19.13 4.14
N TYR A 347 2.42 -19.73 3.15
CA TYR A 347 2.55 -21.16 2.89
C TYR A 347 3.96 -21.53 2.40
N MET A 348 4.56 -20.77 1.51
CA MET A 348 5.92 -21.05 1.06
C MET A 348 6.94 -20.93 2.20
N SER A 349 6.79 -19.94 3.09
CA SER A 349 7.66 -19.80 4.26
C SER A 349 7.54 -20.97 5.24
N GLU A 350 6.36 -21.60 5.34
CA GLU A 350 6.19 -22.81 6.14
C GLU A 350 6.95 -24.01 5.54
N PHE A 351 6.98 -24.13 4.20
CA PHE A 351 7.61 -25.28 3.53
C PHE A 351 9.12 -25.15 3.36
N ILE A 352 9.62 -23.97 2.98
CA ILE A 352 11.03 -23.74 2.60
C ILE A 352 11.75 -22.72 3.47
N GLY A 353 11.04 -22.17 4.47
CA GLY A 353 11.55 -21.10 5.33
C GLY A 353 11.39 -19.69 4.71
N PRO A 354 11.41 -18.64 5.57
CA PRO A 354 11.12 -17.28 5.12
C PRO A 354 12.23 -16.68 4.23
N GLN A 355 13.50 -16.99 4.49
CA GLN A 355 14.62 -16.53 3.65
C GLN A 355 14.55 -17.11 2.24
N ALA A 356 14.33 -18.41 2.09
CA ALA A 356 14.20 -19.08 0.81
C ALA A 356 12.96 -18.57 0.05
N THR A 357 11.87 -18.23 0.76
CA THR A 357 10.67 -17.64 0.19
C THR A 357 10.94 -16.23 -0.36
N ILE A 358 11.72 -15.40 0.35
CA ILE A 358 12.18 -14.09 -0.16
C ILE A 358 12.95 -14.27 -1.47
N MET A 359 13.91 -15.22 -1.49
CA MET A 359 14.68 -15.51 -2.70
C MET A 359 13.81 -16.00 -3.85
N LEU A 360 12.83 -16.88 -3.55
CA LEU A 360 11.85 -17.34 -4.55
C LEU A 360 11.04 -16.17 -5.13
N CYS A 361 10.50 -15.30 -4.28
CA CYS A 361 9.77 -14.10 -4.71
C CYS A 361 10.64 -13.18 -5.58
N ALA A 362 11.90 -13.00 -5.20
CA ALA A 362 12.87 -12.22 -5.95
C ALA A 362 13.14 -12.80 -7.35
N VAL A 363 13.37 -14.11 -7.43
CA VAL A 363 13.60 -14.82 -8.70
C VAL A 363 12.35 -14.77 -9.59
N MET A 364 11.17 -15.03 -9.04
CA MET A 364 9.91 -14.95 -9.78
C MET A 364 9.68 -13.56 -10.35
N MET A 365 9.87 -12.52 -9.54
CA MET A 365 9.72 -11.13 -10.00
C MET A 365 10.77 -10.78 -11.07
N PHE A 366 12.02 -11.17 -10.88
CA PHE A 366 13.10 -10.95 -11.85
C PHE A 366 12.79 -11.60 -13.21
N LEU A 367 12.35 -12.87 -13.21
CA LEU A 367 12.01 -13.61 -14.43
C LEU A 367 10.80 -12.97 -15.14
N ILE A 368 9.77 -12.56 -14.38
CA ILE A 368 8.59 -11.89 -14.95
C ILE A 368 9.02 -10.56 -15.60
N VAL A 369 9.81 -9.74 -14.93
CA VAL A 369 10.28 -8.45 -15.48
C VAL A 369 11.13 -8.67 -16.72
N LEU A 370 12.04 -9.64 -16.70
CA LEU A 370 12.89 -9.97 -17.84
C LEU A 370 12.06 -10.44 -19.05
N LEU A 371 11.13 -11.37 -18.83
CA LEU A 371 10.23 -11.88 -19.86
C LEU A 371 9.36 -10.76 -20.47
N LEU A 372 8.74 -9.94 -19.63
CA LEU A 372 7.89 -8.85 -20.10
C LEU A 372 8.69 -7.76 -20.81
N THR A 373 9.93 -7.52 -20.41
CA THR A 373 10.83 -6.59 -21.09
C THR A 373 11.25 -7.10 -22.49
N ALA A 374 11.50 -8.40 -22.60
CA ALA A 374 11.84 -9.02 -23.87
C ALA A 374 10.64 -9.04 -24.86
N LEU A 375 9.42 -9.16 -24.33
CA LEU A 375 8.19 -9.22 -25.14
C LEU A 375 7.57 -7.86 -25.46
N SER A 376 8.16 -6.73 -24.98
CA SER A 376 7.54 -5.42 -25.11
C SER A 376 8.51 -4.28 -25.45
N PRO A 377 8.02 -3.24 -26.14
CA PRO A 377 8.78 -2.03 -26.38
C PRO A 377 8.83 -1.06 -25.17
N LEU A 378 8.49 -1.51 -23.95
CA LEU A 378 8.52 -0.65 -22.74
C LEU A 378 9.90 -0.03 -22.49
N TRP A 379 10.98 -0.75 -22.83
CA TRP A 379 12.35 -0.27 -22.72
C TRP A 379 12.64 0.93 -23.62
N THR A 380 12.03 0.97 -24.79
CA THR A 380 12.24 2.01 -25.82
C THR A 380 11.17 3.09 -25.80
N SER A 381 10.08 2.87 -25.05
CA SER A 381 8.97 3.83 -24.98
C SER A 381 9.44 5.14 -24.36
N LYS A 382 9.24 6.25 -25.10
CA LYS A 382 9.44 7.62 -24.60
C LYS A 382 8.08 8.23 -24.30
N LEU A 383 7.96 8.88 -23.14
CA LEU A 383 6.83 9.72 -22.82
C LEU A 383 7.00 11.08 -23.49
N GLU A 384 5.95 11.60 -24.10
CA GLU A 384 5.93 12.97 -24.58
C GLU A 384 5.53 13.88 -23.43
N LYS A 385 6.27 14.99 -23.27
CA LYS A 385 5.88 16.03 -22.34
C LYS A 385 4.61 16.68 -22.94
N HIS A 386 3.46 16.53 -22.30
CA HIS A 386 2.28 17.30 -22.68
C HIS A 386 2.67 18.77 -22.60
N SER A 387 2.84 19.40 -23.76
CA SER A 387 2.88 20.85 -23.86
C SER A 387 1.55 21.37 -23.30
N GLU A 388 1.63 22.30 -22.35
CA GLU A 388 0.48 23.06 -21.89
C GLU A 388 -0.36 23.50 -23.09
N PRO A 389 -1.69 23.37 -23.05
CA PRO A 389 -2.51 23.97 -24.10
C PRO A 389 -2.16 25.46 -24.12
N LEU A 390 -1.67 25.92 -25.26
CA LEU A 390 -1.52 27.34 -25.56
C LEU A 390 -2.84 28.01 -25.18
N VAL A 391 -2.83 28.72 -24.07
CA VAL A 391 -3.89 29.67 -23.75
C VAL A 391 -3.86 30.66 -24.90
N ALA A 392 -4.79 30.50 -25.86
CA ALA A 392 -5.02 31.45 -26.88
C ALA A 392 -5.44 32.76 -26.20
N SER A 393 -4.60 33.75 -26.34
CA SER A 393 -4.75 35.14 -25.94
C SER A 393 -6.01 35.78 -26.54
#